data_89e6abcd97e3e857e5b1ee2f482aefa1
#
_entry.id   89e6abcd97e3e857e5b1ee2f482aefa1
#
_cell.length_a   1.000
_cell.length_b   1.000
_cell.length_c   1.000
_cell.angle_alpha   90.00
_cell.angle_beta   90.00
_cell.angle_gamma   90.00
#
_symmetry.space_group_name_H-M   'P 1'
#
loop_
_entity.id
_entity.type
_entity.pdbx_description
1 polymer ?
#
loop_
_entity_poly.entity_id
_entity_poly.type
_entity_poly.pdbx_seq_one_letter_code
_entity_poly.pdbx_strand_id
1 'polypeptide(L)'
;FEPGYQKTLIKITFGILGQSAALVADGIHSLSDLMSDALVITAVCLGSREADKEHPYGHRRFETIAAVILGGSLIIIGAGIGWSVYERMLNPEKLPIPNELSLAIAAVSILLNEWLYHYTKRIAKVTRSKLLLANAWHQRSDAFSSIVVLIGIGAVMLGYPLADAIAAIVVALLVIKIGLNLVIEGIKELVDTALPDKLVAEIRRVIYDIDGVEDIHLLRTRYMGEDALIDAHIIVDPRISVSEGHRIGDMVRDELIARFDDVMEVLVHVDPENDEALASNSKLLTRANVQDLLTENLPELLPYLDDFRIHYLEHKIEIELIIPFALSLESELIEHINNKLISIKHNVPQIETILLFFKRDCSN
;
A
#
# COMPACT_ATOMS: atom_id res chain seq x y z
N PHE A 1 -17.65 8.51 -23.26
CA PHE A 1 -18.86 7.80 -22.72
C PHE A 1 -19.87 7.43 -23.83
N GLU A 2 -20.18 8.31 -24.78
CA GLU A 2 -21.21 8.03 -25.80
C GLU A 2 -20.97 6.78 -26.69
N PRO A 3 -19.77 6.51 -27.23
CA PRO A 3 -19.56 5.36 -28.12
C PRO A 3 -19.69 4.00 -27.39
N GLY A 4 -19.29 3.91 -26.13
CA GLY A 4 -19.35 2.68 -25.34
C GLY A 4 -20.78 2.26 -25.01
N TYR A 5 -21.62 3.21 -24.60
CA TYR A 5 -23.02 2.96 -24.26
C TYR A 5 -23.84 2.50 -25.48
N GLN A 6 -23.67 3.14 -26.63
CA GLN A 6 -24.36 2.75 -27.86
C GLN A 6 -23.99 1.34 -28.29
N LYS A 7 -22.72 0.98 -28.22
CA LYS A 7 -22.20 -0.34 -28.57
C LYS A 7 -22.77 -1.44 -27.65
N THR A 8 -22.83 -1.20 -26.36
CA THR A 8 -23.39 -2.11 -25.36
C THR A 8 -24.87 -2.37 -25.59
N LEU A 9 -25.67 -1.30 -25.80
CA LEU A 9 -27.09 -1.40 -26.12
C LEU A 9 -27.33 -2.19 -27.42
N ILE A 10 -26.54 -1.95 -28.46
CA ILE A 10 -26.61 -2.67 -29.71
C ILE A 10 -26.37 -4.16 -29.50
N LYS A 11 -25.29 -4.54 -28.80
CA LYS A 11 -24.98 -5.96 -28.53
C LYS A 11 -26.10 -6.68 -27.77
N ILE A 12 -26.64 -6.07 -26.70
CA ILE A 12 -27.72 -6.68 -25.92
C ILE A 12 -29.00 -6.79 -26.75
N THR A 13 -29.44 -5.70 -27.37
CA THR A 13 -30.69 -5.67 -28.15
C THR A 13 -30.65 -6.67 -29.29
N PHE A 14 -29.59 -6.68 -30.07
CA PHE A 14 -29.47 -7.58 -31.19
C PHE A 14 -29.07 -9.01 -30.81
N GLY A 15 -28.44 -9.20 -29.62
CA GLY A 15 -28.26 -10.52 -29.06
C GLY A 15 -29.57 -11.19 -28.70
N ILE A 16 -30.52 -10.43 -28.12
CA ILE A 16 -31.89 -10.90 -27.83
C ILE A 16 -32.66 -11.15 -29.12
N LEU A 17 -32.67 -10.18 -30.05
CA LEU A 17 -33.37 -10.31 -31.33
C LEU A 17 -32.78 -11.40 -32.23
N GLY A 18 -31.45 -11.57 -32.18
CA GLY A 18 -30.71 -12.57 -32.90
C GLY A 18 -30.64 -13.94 -32.24
N GLN A 19 -31.23 -14.07 -31.04
CA GLN A 19 -31.29 -15.30 -30.26
C GLN A 19 -29.92 -15.94 -29.94
N SER A 20 -28.84 -15.11 -29.86
CA SER A 20 -27.50 -15.58 -29.51
C SER A 20 -27.21 -15.31 -28.00
N ALA A 21 -27.03 -16.39 -27.24
CA ALA A 21 -26.65 -16.31 -25.84
C ALA A 21 -25.24 -15.73 -25.67
N ALA A 22 -24.32 -16.05 -26.61
CA ALA A 22 -22.97 -15.54 -26.58
C ALA A 22 -22.93 -14.03 -26.83
N LEU A 23 -23.74 -13.50 -27.76
CA LEU A 23 -23.79 -12.06 -28.05
C LEU A 23 -24.44 -11.27 -26.89
N VAL A 24 -25.45 -11.85 -26.22
CA VAL A 24 -26.03 -11.28 -25.00
C VAL A 24 -25.01 -11.26 -23.88
N ALA A 25 -24.25 -12.35 -23.65
CA ALA A 25 -23.18 -12.42 -22.65
C ALA A 25 -22.09 -11.38 -22.92
N ASP A 26 -21.62 -11.21 -24.14
CA ASP A 26 -20.66 -10.21 -24.55
C ASP A 26 -21.22 -8.77 -24.40
N GLY A 27 -22.51 -8.57 -24.63
CA GLY A 27 -23.20 -7.30 -24.37
C GLY A 27 -23.27 -6.96 -22.88
N ILE A 28 -23.57 -7.94 -22.02
CA ILE A 28 -23.58 -7.78 -20.56
C ILE A 28 -22.16 -7.53 -20.04
N HIS A 29 -21.15 -8.19 -20.60
CA HIS A 29 -19.75 -7.91 -20.29
C HIS A 29 -19.41 -6.45 -20.62
N SER A 30 -19.74 -5.96 -21.83
CA SER A 30 -19.53 -4.57 -22.21
C SER A 30 -20.32 -3.56 -21.35
N LEU A 31 -21.50 -3.93 -20.83
CA LEU A 31 -22.23 -3.10 -19.85
C LEU A 31 -21.50 -3.03 -18.52
N SER A 32 -20.95 -4.17 -18.09
CA SER A 32 -20.16 -4.24 -16.85
C SER A 32 -18.91 -3.38 -16.95
N ASP A 33 -18.24 -3.35 -18.11
CA ASP A 33 -17.08 -2.48 -18.35
C ASP A 33 -17.47 -0.99 -18.22
N LEU A 34 -18.62 -0.61 -18.79
CA LEU A 34 -19.13 0.75 -18.69
C LEU A 34 -19.49 1.15 -17.25
N MET A 35 -20.08 0.22 -16.49
CA MET A 35 -20.35 0.42 -15.06
C MET A 35 -19.04 0.50 -14.25
N SER A 36 -18.05 -0.31 -14.62
CA SER A 36 -16.70 -0.26 -14.07
C SER A 36 -16.07 1.11 -14.27
N ASP A 37 -16.10 1.61 -15.51
CA ASP A 37 -15.54 2.94 -15.82
C ASP A 37 -16.22 4.05 -15.01
N ALA A 38 -17.55 4.03 -14.89
CA ALA A 38 -18.30 5.01 -14.12
C ALA A 38 -17.99 4.92 -12.62
N LEU A 39 -17.89 3.71 -12.08
CA LEU A 39 -17.54 3.48 -10.68
C LEU A 39 -16.10 3.91 -10.39
N VAL A 40 -15.15 3.52 -11.26
CA VAL A 40 -13.73 3.91 -11.13
C VAL A 40 -13.59 5.43 -11.18
N ILE A 41 -14.22 6.12 -12.14
CA ILE A 41 -14.17 7.59 -12.20
C ILE A 41 -14.73 8.21 -10.93
N THR A 42 -15.87 7.72 -10.44
CA THR A 42 -16.48 8.22 -9.20
C THR A 42 -15.58 7.94 -7.99
N ALA A 43 -15.02 6.75 -7.91
CA ALA A 43 -14.12 6.32 -6.84
C ALA A 43 -12.81 7.14 -6.85
N VAL A 44 -12.22 7.36 -8.03
CA VAL A 44 -11.02 8.22 -8.19
C VAL A 44 -11.34 9.65 -7.79
N CYS A 45 -12.50 10.21 -8.18
CA CYS A 45 -12.91 11.55 -7.76
C CYS A 45 -13.14 11.65 -6.23
N LEU A 46 -13.58 10.58 -5.58
CA LEU A 46 -13.72 10.52 -4.13
C LEU A 46 -12.35 10.28 -3.47
N GLY A 47 -11.58 9.34 -3.98
CA GLY A 47 -10.27 8.94 -3.47
C GLY A 47 -9.20 10.03 -3.59
N SER A 48 -9.32 10.91 -4.59
CA SER A 48 -8.41 12.06 -4.78
C SER A 48 -8.62 13.22 -3.80
N ARG A 49 -9.63 13.13 -2.92
CA ARG A 49 -9.82 14.14 -1.88
C ARG A 49 -8.71 14.05 -0.84
N GLU A 50 -8.21 15.21 -0.44
CA GLU A 50 -7.21 15.31 0.62
C GLU A 50 -7.74 14.75 1.95
N ALA A 51 -6.82 14.45 2.86
CA ALA A 51 -7.14 14.04 4.22
C ALA A 51 -7.98 15.13 4.92
N ASP A 52 -8.99 14.70 5.67
CA ASP A 52 -9.85 15.55 6.49
C ASP A 52 -9.95 15.03 7.93
N LYS A 53 -10.78 15.64 8.75
CA LYS A 53 -10.93 15.24 10.16
C LYS A 53 -11.55 13.85 10.36
N GLU A 54 -12.38 13.41 9.42
CA GLU A 54 -13.04 12.10 9.46
C GLU A 54 -12.16 11.02 8.85
N HIS A 55 -11.32 11.39 7.87
CA HIS A 55 -10.41 10.51 7.15
C HIS A 55 -8.97 11.06 7.19
N PRO A 56 -8.24 10.95 8.33
CA PRO A 56 -6.90 11.53 8.50
C PRO A 56 -5.85 10.97 7.53
N TYR A 57 -6.03 9.74 7.03
CA TYR A 57 -5.17 9.11 6.02
C TYR A 57 -5.62 9.37 4.58
N GLY A 58 -6.65 10.20 4.37
CA GLY A 58 -7.23 10.48 3.05
C GLY A 58 -8.32 9.49 2.66
N HIS A 59 -8.77 9.58 1.40
CA HIS A 59 -9.97 8.89 0.92
C HIS A 59 -9.68 7.75 -0.07
N ARG A 60 -8.42 7.40 -0.30
CA ARG A 60 -8.03 6.43 -1.35
C ARG A 60 -8.64 5.05 -1.19
N ARG A 61 -8.90 4.58 0.03
CA ARG A 61 -9.57 3.29 0.28
C ARG A 61 -10.99 3.20 -0.27
N PHE A 62 -11.63 4.32 -0.61
CA PHE A 62 -12.92 4.30 -1.31
C PHE A 62 -12.81 3.69 -2.71
N GLU A 63 -11.67 3.87 -3.39
CA GLU A 63 -11.39 3.24 -4.68
C GLU A 63 -11.33 1.72 -4.55
N THR A 64 -10.66 1.23 -3.52
CA THR A 64 -10.53 -0.20 -3.23
C THR A 64 -11.87 -0.84 -2.88
N ILE A 65 -12.69 -0.18 -2.05
CA ILE A 65 -14.04 -0.65 -1.70
C ILE A 65 -14.90 -0.73 -2.98
N ALA A 66 -14.84 0.30 -3.82
CA ALA A 66 -15.56 0.33 -5.08
C ALA A 66 -15.13 -0.82 -6.01
N ALA A 67 -13.82 -1.10 -6.10
CA ALA A 67 -13.29 -2.22 -6.88
C ALA A 67 -13.79 -3.59 -6.36
N VAL A 68 -13.86 -3.78 -5.05
CA VAL A 68 -14.41 -5.01 -4.43
C VAL A 68 -15.90 -5.18 -4.74
N ILE A 69 -16.70 -4.12 -4.61
CA ILE A 69 -18.14 -4.15 -4.93
C ILE A 69 -18.35 -4.49 -6.41
N LEU A 70 -17.57 -3.85 -7.28
CA LEU A 70 -17.62 -4.11 -8.71
C LEU A 70 -17.24 -5.56 -9.01
N GLY A 71 -16.12 -6.04 -8.49
CA GLY A 71 -15.68 -7.43 -8.67
C GLY A 71 -16.75 -8.43 -8.21
N GLY A 72 -17.39 -8.19 -7.07
CA GLY A 72 -18.51 -8.98 -6.56
C GLY A 72 -19.70 -8.99 -7.53
N SER A 73 -20.08 -7.83 -8.08
CA SER A 73 -21.16 -7.73 -9.06
C SER A 73 -20.86 -8.49 -10.35
N LEU A 74 -19.61 -8.43 -10.85
CA LEU A 74 -19.17 -9.19 -12.02
C LEU A 74 -19.26 -10.70 -11.81
N ILE A 75 -18.89 -11.19 -10.63
CA ILE A 75 -19.02 -12.62 -10.28
C ILE A 75 -20.50 -13.05 -10.32
N ILE A 76 -21.40 -12.27 -9.72
CA ILE A 76 -22.83 -12.56 -9.72
C ILE A 76 -23.39 -12.57 -11.15
N ILE A 77 -23.04 -11.58 -11.97
CA ILE A 77 -23.46 -11.49 -13.37
C ILE A 77 -22.96 -12.69 -14.18
N GLY A 78 -21.65 -13.00 -14.07
CA GLY A 78 -21.05 -14.13 -14.78
C GLY A 78 -21.68 -15.47 -14.37
N ALA A 79 -21.93 -15.68 -13.05
CA ALA A 79 -22.63 -16.86 -12.56
C ALA A 79 -24.08 -16.94 -13.08
N GLY A 80 -24.80 -15.83 -13.17
CA GLY A 80 -26.14 -15.75 -13.74
C GLY A 80 -26.18 -16.10 -15.21
N ILE A 81 -25.21 -15.63 -16.01
CA ILE A 81 -25.04 -15.99 -17.42
C ILE A 81 -24.80 -17.52 -17.52
N GLY A 82 -23.82 -18.04 -16.75
CA GLY A 82 -23.49 -19.47 -16.76
C GLY A 82 -24.70 -20.35 -16.40
N TRP A 83 -25.48 -19.95 -15.40
CA TRP A 83 -26.69 -20.66 -15.01
C TRP A 83 -27.75 -20.66 -16.12
N SER A 84 -28.01 -19.51 -16.74
CA SER A 84 -28.98 -19.40 -17.84
C SER A 84 -28.60 -20.27 -19.04
N VAL A 85 -27.31 -20.33 -19.35
CA VAL A 85 -26.79 -21.18 -20.44
C VAL A 85 -26.90 -22.66 -20.08
N TYR A 86 -26.56 -23.03 -18.84
CA TYR A 86 -26.71 -24.40 -18.33
C TYR A 86 -28.15 -24.91 -18.44
N GLU A 87 -29.16 -24.11 -18.03
CA GLU A 87 -30.58 -24.47 -18.18
C GLU A 87 -30.96 -24.69 -19.67
N ARG A 88 -30.44 -23.87 -20.56
CA ARG A 88 -30.67 -24.02 -22.01
C ARG A 88 -30.04 -25.28 -22.57
N MET A 89 -28.85 -25.66 -22.12
CA MET A 89 -28.16 -26.88 -22.56
C MET A 89 -28.88 -28.17 -22.09
N LEU A 90 -29.63 -28.15 -20.99
CA LEU A 90 -30.48 -29.26 -20.55
C LEU A 90 -31.67 -29.52 -21.46
N ASN A 91 -32.05 -28.54 -22.31
CA ASN A 91 -33.15 -28.63 -23.27
C ASN A 91 -32.68 -28.29 -24.69
N PRO A 92 -31.85 -29.12 -25.32
CA PRO A 92 -31.19 -28.80 -26.60
C PRO A 92 -32.17 -28.50 -27.74
N GLU A 93 -33.37 -29.05 -27.69
CA GLU A 93 -34.42 -28.81 -28.68
C GLU A 93 -34.96 -27.38 -28.68
N LYS A 94 -34.70 -26.61 -27.61
CA LYS A 94 -35.11 -25.22 -27.44
C LYS A 94 -33.94 -24.23 -27.65
N LEU A 95 -32.76 -24.72 -28.07
CA LEU A 95 -31.62 -23.84 -28.34
C LEU A 95 -31.98 -22.97 -29.58
N PRO A 96 -32.00 -21.64 -29.41
CA PRO A 96 -32.25 -20.76 -30.53
C PRO A 96 -31.04 -20.81 -31.47
N ILE A 97 -31.32 -20.82 -32.77
CA ILE A 97 -30.28 -20.73 -33.79
C ILE A 97 -30.00 -19.25 -34.02
N PRO A 98 -28.77 -18.76 -33.71
CA PRO A 98 -28.40 -17.39 -34.00
C PRO A 98 -28.56 -17.06 -35.51
N ASN A 99 -29.08 -15.89 -35.79
CA ASN A 99 -29.29 -15.46 -37.18
C ASN A 99 -28.02 -14.75 -37.74
N GLU A 100 -28.00 -14.51 -39.04
CA GLU A 100 -26.90 -13.83 -39.74
C GLU A 100 -26.65 -12.42 -39.19
N LEU A 101 -27.66 -11.77 -38.63
CA LEU A 101 -27.56 -10.44 -38.04
C LEU A 101 -26.67 -10.47 -36.77
N SER A 102 -26.78 -11.51 -35.93
CA SER A 102 -25.92 -11.70 -34.77
C SER A 102 -24.44 -11.86 -35.15
N LEU A 103 -24.17 -12.60 -36.22
CA LEU A 103 -22.82 -12.75 -36.77
C LEU A 103 -22.25 -11.42 -37.27
N ALA A 104 -23.04 -10.64 -38.03
CA ALA A 104 -22.63 -9.33 -38.49
C ALA A 104 -22.32 -8.36 -37.35
N ILE A 105 -23.13 -8.37 -36.29
CA ILE A 105 -22.92 -7.49 -35.14
C ILE A 105 -21.67 -7.90 -34.33
N ALA A 106 -21.42 -9.21 -34.12
CA ALA A 106 -20.20 -9.69 -33.51
C ALA A 106 -18.96 -9.26 -34.33
N ALA A 107 -19.00 -9.39 -35.64
CA ALA A 107 -17.93 -8.94 -36.51
C ALA A 107 -17.70 -7.42 -36.46
N VAL A 108 -18.77 -6.61 -36.49
CA VAL A 108 -18.67 -5.14 -36.33
C VAL A 108 -18.11 -4.77 -34.98
N SER A 109 -18.48 -5.49 -33.90
CA SER A 109 -17.95 -5.26 -32.54
C SER A 109 -16.44 -5.48 -32.46
N ILE A 110 -15.92 -6.52 -33.12
CA ILE A 110 -14.47 -6.79 -33.19
C ILE A 110 -13.77 -5.65 -33.91
N LEU A 111 -14.28 -5.22 -35.08
CA LEU A 111 -13.70 -4.13 -35.85
C LEU A 111 -13.68 -2.81 -35.08
N LEU A 112 -14.76 -2.50 -34.37
CA LEU A 112 -14.84 -1.30 -33.52
C LEU A 112 -13.85 -1.35 -32.34
N ASN A 113 -13.72 -2.49 -31.65
CA ASN A 113 -12.77 -2.66 -30.57
C ASN A 113 -11.33 -2.54 -31.06
N GLU A 114 -10.97 -3.17 -32.17
CA GLU A 114 -9.62 -3.07 -32.73
C GLU A 114 -9.32 -1.65 -33.25
N TRP A 115 -10.31 -0.97 -33.83
CA TRP A 115 -10.16 0.43 -34.20
C TRP A 115 -9.94 1.33 -32.99
N LEU A 116 -10.74 1.17 -31.93
CA LEU A 116 -10.58 1.90 -30.67
C LEU A 116 -9.20 1.64 -30.04
N TYR A 117 -8.75 0.38 -30.04
CA TYR A 117 -7.41 0.04 -29.58
C TYR A 117 -6.33 0.84 -30.31
N HIS A 118 -6.35 0.83 -31.63
CA HIS A 118 -5.35 1.56 -32.42
C HIS A 118 -5.44 3.07 -32.20
N TYR A 119 -6.64 3.62 -32.11
CA TYR A 119 -6.88 5.03 -31.87
C TYR A 119 -6.36 5.45 -30.48
N THR A 120 -6.78 4.76 -29.41
CA THR A 120 -6.36 5.04 -28.03
C THR A 120 -4.85 4.86 -27.86
N LYS A 121 -4.28 3.80 -28.44
CA LYS A 121 -2.83 3.56 -28.42
C LYS A 121 -2.02 4.68 -29.11
N ARG A 122 -2.55 5.25 -30.20
CA ARG A 122 -1.90 6.38 -30.87
C ARG A 122 -1.87 7.60 -29.96
N ILE A 123 -2.99 7.92 -29.29
CA ILE A 123 -3.08 9.03 -28.34
C ILE A 123 -2.18 8.76 -27.14
N ALA A 124 -2.22 7.56 -26.55
CA ALA A 124 -1.38 7.17 -25.44
C ALA A 124 0.12 7.39 -25.69
N LYS A 125 0.58 7.09 -26.94
CA LYS A 125 1.97 7.34 -27.34
C LYS A 125 2.30 8.82 -27.44
N VAL A 126 1.38 9.64 -27.94
CA VAL A 126 1.59 11.10 -28.07
C VAL A 126 1.59 11.78 -26.69
N THR A 127 0.66 11.39 -25.83
CA THR A 127 0.52 11.96 -24.47
C THR A 127 1.45 11.32 -23.44
N ARG A 128 2.18 10.24 -23.81
CA ARG A 128 3.01 9.43 -22.92
C ARG A 128 2.25 8.93 -21.68
N SER A 129 0.94 8.74 -21.79
CA SER A 129 0.08 8.29 -20.69
C SER A 129 0.08 6.78 -20.58
N LYS A 130 0.57 6.24 -19.46
CA LYS A 130 0.50 4.81 -19.13
C LYS A 130 -0.94 4.35 -18.98
N LEU A 131 -1.80 5.19 -18.37
CA LEU A 131 -3.24 4.92 -18.17
C LEU A 131 -3.98 4.73 -19.51
N LEU A 132 -3.77 5.63 -20.48
CA LEU A 132 -4.36 5.48 -21.81
C LEU A 132 -3.84 4.25 -22.55
N LEU A 133 -2.57 3.87 -22.30
CA LEU A 133 -2.02 2.65 -22.88
C LEU A 133 -2.67 1.40 -22.28
N ALA A 134 -2.87 1.37 -20.97
CA ALA A 134 -3.58 0.29 -20.27
C ALA A 134 -5.03 0.17 -20.78
N ASN A 135 -5.75 1.29 -20.92
CA ASN A 135 -7.10 1.31 -21.50
C ASN A 135 -7.14 0.79 -22.95
N ALA A 136 -6.14 1.11 -23.78
CA ALA A 136 -6.04 0.54 -25.11
C ALA A 136 -5.91 -1.00 -25.08
N TRP A 137 -5.06 -1.54 -24.19
CA TRP A 137 -4.94 -2.99 -24.05
C TRP A 137 -6.22 -3.66 -23.52
N HIS A 138 -6.97 -2.98 -22.65
CA HIS A 138 -8.28 -3.45 -22.19
C HIS A 138 -9.26 -3.58 -23.38
N GLN A 139 -9.38 -2.54 -24.22
CA GLN A 139 -10.21 -2.57 -25.43
C GLN A 139 -9.83 -3.72 -26.40
N ARG A 140 -8.53 -4.06 -26.48
CA ARG A 140 -8.08 -5.20 -27.26
C ARG A 140 -8.47 -6.54 -26.64
N SER A 141 -8.48 -6.62 -25.30
CA SER A 141 -8.97 -7.80 -24.57
C SER A 141 -10.46 -8.05 -24.88
N ASP A 142 -11.26 -6.97 -24.99
CA ASP A 142 -12.68 -7.05 -25.35
C ASP A 142 -12.88 -7.52 -26.80
N ALA A 143 -11.95 -7.16 -27.69
CA ALA A 143 -11.95 -7.70 -29.06
C ALA A 143 -11.77 -9.22 -29.06
N PHE A 144 -10.91 -9.77 -28.19
CA PHE A 144 -10.73 -11.24 -28.06
C PHE A 144 -11.99 -11.93 -27.54
N SER A 145 -12.70 -11.37 -26.56
CA SER A 145 -14.00 -11.89 -26.12
C SER A 145 -15.00 -11.96 -27.27
N SER A 146 -15.10 -10.88 -28.04
CA SER A 146 -16.00 -10.80 -29.20
C SER A 146 -15.61 -11.80 -30.33
N ILE A 147 -14.33 -12.17 -30.47
CA ILE A 147 -13.88 -13.23 -31.37
C ILE A 147 -14.41 -14.60 -30.92
N VAL A 148 -14.40 -14.90 -29.63
CA VAL A 148 -14.96 -16.15 -29.08
C VAL A 148 -16.45 -16.24 -29.42
N VAL A 149 -17.18 -15.13 -29.25
CA VAL A 149 -18.61 -15.04 -29.60
C VAL A 149 -18.81 -15.28 -31.11
N LEU A 150 -18.02 -14.63 -31.98
CA LEU A 150 -18.11 -14.80 -33.42
C LEU A 150 -17.89 -16.25 -33.86
N ILE A 151 -16.88 -16.92 -33.29
CA ILE A 151 -16.58 -18.33 -33.56
C ILE A 151 -17.77 -19.20 -33.09
N GLY A 152 -18.34 -18.93 -31.90
CA GLY A 152 -19.51 -19.64 -31.37
C GLY A 152 -20.70 -19.56 -32.30
N ILE A 153 -21.10 -18.36 -32.75
CA ILE A 153 -22.22 -18.12 -33.67
C ILE A 153 -21.94 -18.78 -35.03
N GLY A 154 -20.74 -18.59 -35.56
CA GLY A 154 -20.35 -19.19 -36.86
C GLY A 154 -20.38 -20.71 -36.85
N ALA A 155 -19.97 -21.35 -35.77
CA ALA A 155 -20.02 -22.81 -35.59
C ALA A 155 -21.45 -23.34 -35.53
N VAL A 156 -22.39 -22.60 -34.89
CA VAL A 156 -23.82 -22.97 -34.93
C VAL A 156 -24.35 -22.97 -36.35
N MET A 157 -24.01 -21.96 -37.16
CA MET A 157 -24.41 -21.88 -38.56
C MET A 157 -23.82 -23.01 -39.42
N LEU A 158 -22.68 -23.59 -38.99
CA LEU A 158 -22.04 -24.75 -39.61
C LEU A 158 -22.62 -26.10 -39.12
N GLY A 159 -23.64 -26.07 -38.28
CA GLY A 159 -24.34 -27.28 -37.78
C GLY A 159 -23.91 -27.78 -36.42
N TYR A 160 -23.19 -26.96 -35.60
CA TYR A 160 -22.81 -27.28 -34.24
C TYR A 160 -23.68 -26.51 -33.22
N PRO A 161 -24.90 -26.96 -32.87
CA PRO A 161 -25.90 -26.19 -32.13
C PRO A 161 -25.48 -25.78 -30.73
N LEU A 162 -24.51 -26.46 -30.11
CA LEU A 162 -24.00 -26.15 -28.77
C LEU A 162 -22.89 -25.09 -28.75
N ALA A 163 -22.37 -24.69 -29.91
CA ALA A 163 -21.19 -23.82 -29.97
C ALA A 163 -21.44 -22.42 -29.40
N ASP A 164 -22.60 -21.82 -29.63
CA ASP A 164 -22.99 -20.52 -29.02
C ASP A 164 -23.10 -20.61 -27.49
N ALA A 165 -23.67 -21.70 -26.97
CA ALA A 165 -23.75 -21.94 -25.54
C ALA A 165 -22.36 -22.11 -24.91
N ILE A 166 -21.46 -22.84 -25.57
CA ILE A 166 -20.07 -23.01 -25.11
C ILE A 166 -19.34 -21.65 -25.12
N ALA A 167 -19.50 -20.87 -26.18
CA ALA A 167 -18.92 -19.54 -26.26
C ALA A 167 -19.42 -18.62 -25.11
N ALA A 168 -20.73 -18.65 -24.81
CA ALA A 168 -21.31 -17.90 -23.72
C ALA A 168 -20.76 -18.33 -22.32
N ILE A 169 -20.51 -19.64 -22.11
CA ILE A 169 -19.86 -20.14 -20.88
C ILE A 169 -18.42 -19.61 -20.78
N VAL A 170 -17.67 -19.62 -21.89
CA VAL A 170 -16.29 -19.09 -21.90
C VAL A 170 -16.28 -17.61 -21.51
N VAL A 171 -17.18 -16.80 -22.09
CA VAL A 171 -17.32 -15.38 -21.74
C VAL A 171 -17.71 -15.22 -20.26
N ALA A 172 -18.68 -15.99 -19.76
CA ALA A 172 -19.08 -15.97 -18.35
C ALA A 172 -17.91 -16.28 -17.41
N LEU A 173 -17.08 -17.29 -17.72
CA LEU A 173 -15.87 -17.62 -16.93
C LEU A 173 -14.82 -16.53 -16.97
N LEU A 174 -14.65 -15.83 -18.10
CA LEU A 174 -13.75 -14.68 -18.20
C LEU A 174 -14.22 -13.53 -17.31
N VAL A 175 -15.53 -13.22 -17.31
CA VAL A 175 -16.13 -12.19 -16.44
C VAL A 175 -15.95 -12.54 -14.97
N ILE A 176 -16.21 -13.80 -14.58
CA ILE A 176 -15.99 -14.28 -13.20
C ILE A 176 -14.51 -14.14 -12.81
N LYS A 177 -13.58 -14.52 -13.69
CA LYS A 177 -12.14 -14.41 -13.43
C LYS A 177 -11.73 -12.96 -13.19
N ILE A 178 -12.21 -12.01 -13.99
CA ILE A 178 -11.94 -10.58 -13.81
C ILE A 178 -12.49 -10.12 -12.46
N GLY A 179 -13.75 -10.46 -12.15
CA GLY A 179 -14.37 -10.13 -10.87
C GLY A 179 -13.61 -10.70 -9.67
N LEU A 180 -13.16 -11.96 -9.73
CA LEU A 180 -12.36 -12.60 -8.68
C LEU A 180 -11.02 -11.88 -8.47
N ASN A 181 -10.33 -11.50 -9.54
CA ASN A 181 -9.07 -10.76 -9.43
C ASN A 181 -9.28 -9.43 -8.72
N LEU A 182 -10.30 -8.64 -9.11
CA LEU A 182 -10.62 -7.36 -8.46
C LEU A 182 -10.94 -7.53 -6.97
N VAL A 183 -11.74 -8.56 -6.61
CA VAL A 183 -12.06 -8.83 -5.21
C VAL A 183 -10.82 -9.25 -4.41
N ILE A 184 -9.99 -10.14 -4.96
CA ILE A 184 -8.78 -10.64 -4.29
C ILE A 184 -7.78 -9.51 -4.08
N GLU A 185 -7.52 -8.69 -5.11
CA GLU A 185 -6.60 -7.55 -5.03
C GLU A 185 -7.11 -6.50 -4.05
N GLY A 186 -8.39 -6.13 -4.14
CA GLY A 186 -9.00 -5.19 -3.21
C GLY A 186 -9.01 -5.70 -1.75
N ILE A 187 -9.29 -6.99 -1.51
CA ILE A 187 -9.21 -7.55 -0.15
C ILE A 187 -7.77 -7.52 0.37
N LYS A 188 -6.78 -7.90 -0.46
CA LYS A 188 -5.36 -7.83 -0.06
C LYS A 188 -4.97 -6.43 0.41
N GLU A 189 -5.40 -5.40 -0.30
CA GLU A 189 -5.14 -4.02 0.08
C GLU A 189 -5.86 -3.64 1.38
N LEU A 190 -7.15 -4.01 1.52
CA LEU A 190 -7.94 -3.71 2.73
C LEU A 190 -7.41 -4.38 4.00
N VAL A 191 -6.73 -5.53 3.87
CA VAL A 191 -6.09 -6.24 4.99
C VAL A 191 -4.60 -5.89 5.14
N ASP A 192 -4.17 -4.78 4.55
CA ASP A 192 -2.80 -4.26 4.67
C ASP A 192 -1.71 -5.28 4.24
N THR A 193 -1.94 -5.98 3.12
CA THR A 193 -0.92 -6.88 2.56
C THR A 193 0.33 -6.09 2.18
N ALA A 194 1.50 -6.63 2.54
CA ALA A 194 2.79 -6.01 2.25
C ALA A 194 3.06 -5.84 0.75
N LEU A 195 3.94 -4.91 0.43
CA LEU A 195 4.49 -4.74 -0.92
C LEU A 195 5.21 -6.02 -1.39
N PRO A 196 5.42 -6.20 -2.70
CA PRO A 196 6.18 -7.35 -3.21
C PRO A 196 7.58 -7.45 -2.60
N ASP A 197 8.02 -8.66 -2.24
CA ASP A 197 9.29 -8.93 -1.54
C ASP A 197 10.50 -8.26 -2.20
N LYS A 198 10.53 -8.18 -3.53
CA LYS A 198 11.61 -7.52 -4.28
C LYS A 198 11.67 -6.02 -3.96
N LEU A 199 10.52 -5.36 -3.92
CA LEU A 199 10.43 -3.94 -3.63
C LEU A 199 10.78 -3.67 -2.16
N VAL A 200 10.29 -4.50 -1.23
CA VAL A 200 10.63 -4.42 0.19
C VAL A 200 12.14 -4.58 0.40
N ALA A 201 12.78 -5.52 -0.31
CA ALA A 201 14.23 -5.72 -0.24
C ALA A 201 15.00 -4.51 -0.80
N GLU A 202 14.51 -3.86 -1.84
CA GLU A 202 15.11 -2.65 -2.41
C GLU A 202 14.96 -1.46 -1.46
N ILE A 203 13.77 -1.25 -0.88
CA ILE A 203 13.51 -0.24 0.15
C ILE A 203 14.46 -0.42 1.33
N ARG A 204 14.58 -1.64 1.85
CA ARG A 204 15.49 -1.97 2.96
C ARG A 204 16.92 -1.61 2.63
N ARG A 205 17.38 -1.92 1.42
CA ARG A 205 18.74 -1.57 0.97
C ARG A 205 18.97 -0.07 0.93
N VAL A 206 17.98 0.69 0.42
CA VAL A 206 18.08 2.16 0.38
C VAL A 206 18.21 2.75 1.77
N ILE A 207 17.46 2.23 2.75
CA ILE A 207 17.54 2.70 4.15
C ILE A 207 18.93 2.39 4.74
N TYR A 208 19.49 1.19 4.49
CA TYR A 208 20.83 0.84 4.97
C TYR A 208 21.96 1.67 4.36
N ASP A 209 21.77 2.20 3.15
CA ASP A 209 22.77 3.03 2.47
C ASP A 209 22.82 4.48 3.03
N ILE A 210 21.92 4.85 3.97
CA ILE A 210 21.87 6.18 4.57
C ILE A 210 22.82 6.28 5.75
N ASP A 211 23.65 7.31 5.73
CA ASP A 211 24.62 7.57 6.79
C ASP A 211 23.93 7.82 8.13
N GLY A 212 24.41 7.15 9.17
CA GLY A 212 23.86 7.20 10.52
C GLY A 212 22.82 6.10 10.82
N VAL A 213 22.35 5.33 9.84
CA VAL A 213 21.53 4.13 10.07
C VAL A 213 22.43 2.94 10.36
N GLU A 214 22.31 2.35 11.55
CA GLU A 214 23.07 1.16 11.95
C GLU A 214 22.32 -0.14 11.61
N ASP A 215 21.01 -0.18 11.83
CA ASP A 215 20.18 -1.36 11.53
C ASP A 215 18.71 -0.97 11.29
N ILE A 216 17.92 -1.95 10.81
CA ILE A 216 16.47 -1.85 10.61
C ILE A 216 15.85 -3.07 11.26
N HIS A 217 15.22 -2.94 12.40
CA HIS A 217 14.60 -4.06 13.09
C HIS A 217 13.13 -4.27 12.71
N LEU A 218 12.41 -3.22 12.26
CA LEU A 218 11.05 -3.33 11.77
C LEU A 218 10.88 -2.57 10.44
N LEU A 219 10.29 -3.22 9.46
CA LEU A 219 9.89 -2.60 8.21
C LEU A 219 8.51 -3.14 7.82
N ARG A 220 7.49 -2.32 7.90
CA ARG A 220 6.13 -2.63 7.47
C ARG A 220 5.80 -1.79 6.25
N THR A 221 5.11 -2.42 5.32
CA THR A 221 4.71 -1.77 4.07
C THR A 221 3.30 -2.18 3.73
N ARG A 222 2.53 -1.29 3.09
CA ARG A 222 1.17 -1.58 2.61
C ARG A 222 0.82 -0.67 1.45
N TYR A 223 -0.16 -1.09 0.67
CA TYR A 223 -0.79 -0.23 -0.33
C TYR A 223 -1.97 0.54 0.25
N MET A 224 -2.22 1.72 -0.31
CA MET A 224 -3.42 2.50 -0.13
C MET A 224 -3.80 3.13 -1.48
N GLY A 225 -4.65 2.45 -2.25
CA GLY A 225 -4.85 2.71 -3.67
C GLY A 225 -3.61 2.32 -4.47
N GLU A 226 -3.13 3.23 -5.31
CA GLU A 226 -1.89 3.03 -6.08
C GLU A 226 -0.62 3.40 -5.29
N ASP A 227 -0.77 4.01 -4.10
CA ASP A 227 0.35 4.50 -3.32
C ASP A 227 0.78 3.51 -2.25
N ALA A 228 2.08 3.53 -1.95
CA ALA A 228 2.71 2.76 -0.90
C ALA A 228 2.91 3.59 0.36
N LEU A 229 2.60 3.02 1.52
CA LEU A 229 2.94 3.54 2.84
C LEU A 229 3.98 2.64 3.48
N ILE A 230 4.97 3.26 4.13
CA ILE A 230 6.11 2.58 4.74
C ILE A 230 6.23 3.02 6.19
N ASP A 231 6.26 2.05 7.11
CA ASP A 231 6.63 2.25 8.52
C ASP A 231 7.98 1.57 8.74
N ALA A 232 9.01 2.33 9.04
CA ALA A 232 10.36 1.85 9.27
C ALA A 232 10.84 2.21 10.67
N HIS A 233 11.39 1.24 11.40
CA HIS A 233 12.11 1.47 12.65
C HIS A 233 13.60 1.27 12.37
N ILE A 234 14.35 2.34 12.55
CA ILE A 234 15.79 2.36 12.33
C ILE A 234 16.54 2.47 13.65
N ILE A 235 17.65 1.78 13.74
CA ILE A 235 18.58 1.88 14.87
C ILE A 235 19.67 2.88 14.51
N VAL A 236 19.95 3.77 15.45
CA VAL A 236 21.02 4.77 15.35
C VAL A 236 21.89 4.70 16.58
N ASP A 237 23.10 5.31 16.56
CA ASP A 237 23.97 5.40 17.73
C ASP A 237 23.20 6.02 18.93
N PRO A 238 23.08 5.33 20.06
CA PRO A 238 22.36 5.81 21.25
C PRO A 238 22.96 7.06 21.90
N ARG A 239 24.13 7.49 21.47
CA ARG A 239 24.85 8.67 22.02
C ARG A 239 24.62 9.95 21.20
N ILE A 240 23.95 9.87 20.04
CA ILE A 240 23.62 11.07 19.25
C ILE A 240 22.49 11.87 19.93
N SER A 241 22.34 13.10 19.52
CA SER A 241 21.25 13.95 20.01
C SER A 241 19.93 13.56 19.35
N VAL A 242 18.79 13.84 20.01
CA VAL A 242 17.46 13.67 19.43
C VAL A 242 17.31 14.42 18.10
N SER A 243 17.91 15.61 17.96
CA SER A 243 17.87 16.38 16.71
C SER A 243 18.67 15.75 15.59
N GLU A 244 19.77 15.05 15.91
CA GLU A 244 20.56 14.29 14.93
C GLU A 244 19.81 13.03 14.50
N GLY A 245 19.25 12.27 15.43
CA GLY A 245 18.40 11.13 15.10
C GLY A 245 17.17 11.52 14.25
N HIS A 246 16.52 12.64 14.58
CA HIS A 246 15.43 13.19 13.75
C HIS A 246 15.89 13.52 12.33
N ARG A 247 17.09 14.12 12.20
CA ARG A 247 17.68 14.41 10.89
C ARG A 247 17.93 13.15 10.05
N ILE A 248 18.42 12.07 10.68
CA ILE A 248 18.61 10.77 10.01
C ILE A 248 17.25 10.24 9.54
N GLY A 249 16.22 10.28 10.39
CA GLY A 249 14.86 9.90 10.00
C GLY A 249 14.29 10.70 8.81
N ASP A 250 14.54 12.02 8.77
CA ASP A 250 14.18 12.87 7.63
C ASP A 250 14.91 12.46 6.36
N MET A 251 16.22 12.13 6.45
CA MET A 251 16.99 11.67 5.29
C MET A 251 16.45 10.35 4.73
N VAL A 252 16.07 9.41 5.60
CA VAL A 252 15.41 8.15 5.20
C VAL A 252 14.10 8.42 4.46
N ARG A 253 13.24 9.24 5.04
CA ARG A 253 11.95 9.60 4.44
C ARG A 253 12.14 10.25 3.07
N ASP A 254 12.98 11.27 2.99
CA ASP A 254 13.15 12.06 1.78
C ASP A 254 13.79 11.24 0.63
N GLU A 255 14.76 10.35 0.94
CA GLU A 255 15.37 9.46 -0.05
C GLU A 255 14.36 8.42 -0.59
N LEU A 256 13.55 7.82 0.29
CA LEU A 256 12.54 6.86 -0.14
C LEU A 256 11.48 7.51 -1.04
N ILE A 257 10.98 8.69 -0.67
CA ILE A 257 10.00 9.43 -1.49
C ILE A 257 10.62 9.87 -2.83
N ALA A 258 11.88 10.27 -2.84
CA ALA A 258 12.54 10.70 -4.08
C ALA A 258 12.86 9.53 -5.03
N ARG A 259 13.10 8.33 -4.49
CA ARG A 259 13.54 7.17 -5.28
C ARG A 259 12.42 6.29 -5.78
N PHE A 260 11.29 6.25 -5.08
CA PHE A 260 10.14 5.41 -5.41
C PHE A 260 8.91 6.28 -5.68
N ASP A 261 8.54 6.40 -6.96
CA ASP A 261 7.41 7.24 -7.41
C ASP A 261 6.06 6.85 -6.76
N ASP A 262 5.92 5.58 -6.36
CA ASP A 262 4.69 5.04 -5.76
C ASP A 262 4.67 5.23 -4.23
N VAL A 263 5.73 5.73 -3.60
CA VAL A 263 5.78 5.97 -2.15
C VAL A 263 5.21 7.34 -1.81
N MET A 264 4.07 7.34 -1.11
CA MET A 264 3.38 8.57 -0.71
C MET A 264 3.79 9.04 0.69
N GLU A 265 3.93 8.12 1.63
CA GLU A 265 4.19 8.43 3.02
C GLU A 265 5.18 7.44 3.63
N VAL A 266 6.13 7.97 4.38
CA VAL A 266 7.12 7.19 5.14
C VAL A 266 7.13 7.69 6.57
N LEU A 267 6.75 6.81 7.50
CA LEU A 267 6.91 7.02 8.93
C LEU A 267 8.21 6.37 9.40
N VAL A 268 9.12 7.17 9.93
CA VAL A 268 10.39 6.66 10.46
C VAL A 268 10.39 6.81 11.97
N HIS A 269 10.49 5.68 12.67
CA HIS A 269 10.76 5.61 14.10
C HIS A 269 12.27 5.44 14.30
N VAL A 270 12.85 6.24 15.18
CA VAL A 270 14.29 6.24 15.44
C VAL A 270 14.53 5.65 16.82
N ASP A 271 15.21 4.51 16.87
CA ASP A 271 15.45 3.73 18.08
C ASP A 271 16.94 3.72 18.44
N PRO A 272 17.28 3.80 19.73
CA PRO A 272 18.66 3.69 20.19
C PRO A 272 19.16 2.24 20.25
N GLU A 273 18.26 1.26 20.21
CA GLU A 273 18.53 -0.18 20.32
C GLU A 273 17.38 -1.00 19.74
N ASN A 274 17.60 -2.30 19.51
CA ASN A 274 16.53 -3.20 19.11
C ASN A 274 15.69 -3.60 20.32
N ASP A 275 14.50 -3.02 20.46
CA ASP A 275 13.58 -3.23 21.56
C ASP A 275 12.50 -4.28 21.33
N GLU A 276 12.45 -4.94 20.16
CA GLU A 276 11.43 -5.96 19.85
C GLU A 276 11.42 -7.13 20.85
N ALA A 277 12.60 -7.52 21.34
CA ALA A 277 12.76 -8.62 22.30
C ALA A 277 12.83 -8.14 23.75
N LEU A 278 12.88 -6.83 23.97
CA LEU A 278 13.09 -6.24 25.28
C LEU A 278 11.76 -5.93 25.96
N ALA A 279 11.70 -6.09 27.29
CA ALA A 279 10.56 -5.62 28.06
C ALA A 279 10.57 -4.08 28.11
N SER A 280 9.40 -3.46 28.21
CA SER A 280 9.27 -2.00 28.26
C SER A 280 10.11 -1.35 29.36
N ASN A 281 10.82 -0.28 29.04
CA ASN A 281 11.57 0.56 29.95
C ASN A 281 10.69 1.41 30.91
N SER A 282 9.36 1.23 30.84
CA SER A 282 8.36 2.02 31.60
C SER A 282 8.50 1.95 33.13
N LYS A 283 9.24 0.97 33.67
CA LYS A 283 9.47 0.81 35.12
C LYS A 283 10.80 1.43 35.58
N LEU A 284 11.62 1.94 34.68
CA LEU A 284 12.86 2.60 35.05
C LEU A 284 12.58 3.99 35.63
N LEU A 285 13.56 4.50 36.42
CA LEU A 285 13.47 5.83 37.00
C LEU A 285 13.31 6.88 35.90
N THR A 286 12.36 7.78 36.11
CA THR A 286 12.18 8.94 35.23
C THR A 286 13.24 10.01 35.48
N ARG A 287 13.38 11.00 34.59
CA ARG A 287 14.27 12.16 34.81
C ARG A 287 13.99 12.85 36.14
N ALA A 288 12.72 12.99 36.57
CA ALA A 288 12.35 13.56 37.84
C ALA A 288 12.87 12.73 39.03
N ASN A 289 12.68 11.40 38.97
CA ASN A 289 13.19 10.53 40.04
C ASN A 289 14.73 10.56 40.13
N VAL A 290 15.44 10.63 39.01
CA VAL A 290 16.91 10.79 39.01
C VAL A 290 17.30 12.12 39.61
N GLN A 291 16.58 13.21 39.29
CA GLN A 291 16.84 14.52 39.87
C GLN A 291 16.63 14.54 41.40
N ASP A 292 15.54 13.92 41.87
CA ASP A 292 15.29 13.77 43.30
C ASP A 292 16.42 12.97 44.00
N LEU A 293 16.82 11.84 43.37
CA LEU A 293 17.91 10.99 43.84
C LEU A 293 19.23 11.77 43.96
N LEU A 294 19.57 12.59 42.95
CA LEU A 294 20.76 13.44 42.95
C LEU A 294 20.65 14.53 44.06
N THR A 295 19.48 15.12 44.22
CA THR A 295 19.21 16.16 45.24
C THR A 295 19.37 15.64 46.65
N GLU A 296 18.89 14.44 46.94
CA GLU A 296 18.95 13.81 48.26
C GLU A 296 20.37 13.33 48.63
N ASN A 297 21.10 12.78 47.63
CA ASN A 297 22.38 12.12 47.89
C ASN A 297 23.62 12.98 47.61
N LEU A 298 23.49 14.00 46.76
CA LEU A 298 24.60 14.85 46.30
C LEU A 298 24.23 16.35 46.29
N PRO A 299 23.71 16.90 47.42
CA PRO A 299 23.32 18.31 47.48
C PRO A 299 24.50 19.27 47.24
N GLU A 300 25.74 18.85 47.53
CA GLU A 300 26.96 19.60 47.29
C GLU A 300 27.31 19.74 45.80
N LEU A 301 26.83 18.82 44.97
CA LEU A 301 27.06 18.86 43.50
C LEU A 301 26.08 19.78 42.80
N LEU A 302 24.84 19.92 43.31
CA LEU A 302 23.77 20.65 42.65
C LEU A 302 24.13 22.09 42.25
N PRO A 303 24.86 22.89 43.03
CA PRO A 303 25.25 24.25 42.66
C PRO A 303 26.16 24.31 41.42
N TYR A 304 26.80 23.19 41.09
CA TYR A 304 27.79 23.06 40.00
C TYR A 304 27.28 22.20 38.85
N LEU A 305 26.11 21.58 38.97
CA LEU A 305 25.55 20.73 37.93
C LEU A 305 24.93 21.59 36.81
N ASP A 306 25.64 21.70 35.70
CA ASP A 306 25.16 22.44 34.53
C ASP A 306 23.96 21.73 33.90
N ASP A 307 24.06 20.42 33.69
CA ASP A 307 23.03 19.56 33.10
C ASP A 307 23.33 18.09 33.42
N PHE A 308 22.35 17.21 33.18
CA PHE A 308 22.56 15.78 33.17
C PHE A 308 21.78 15.11 32.02
N ARG A 309 22.34 14.05 31.47
CA ARG A 309 21.71 13.24 30.44
C ARG A 309 21.42 11.86 30.99
N ILE A 310 20.35 11.26 30.47
CA ILE A 310 19.92 9.91 30.81
C ILE A 310 19.77 9.12 29.55
N HIS A 311 20.44 7.97 29.49
CA HIS A 311 20.27 6.99 28.45
C HIS A 311 19.56 5.76 29.05
N TYR A 312 18.55 5.26 28.35
CA TYR A 312 17.81 4.07 28.72
C TYR A 312 18.19 2.99 27.72
N LEU A 313 19.13 2.10 28.11
CA LEU A 313 19.71 1.06 27.27
C LEU A 313 19.70 -0.27 28.02
N GLU A 314 19.36 -1.37 27.32
CA GLU A 314 19.37 -2.73 27.89
C GLU A 314 18.65 -2.86 29.24
N HIS A 315 17.50 -2.18 29.41
CA HIS A 315 16.73 -2.09 30.68
C HIS A 315 17.48 -1.49 31.83
N LYS A 316 18.48 -0.70 31.58
CA LYS A 316 19.27 0.02 32.57
C LYS A 316 19.29 1.50 32.27
N ILE A 317 19.76 2.25 33.23
CA ILE A 317 19.92 3.70 33.17
C ILE A 317 21.40 4.00 33.23
N GLU A 318 21.85 4.76 32.21
CA GLU A 318 23.15 5.42 32.27
C GLU A 318 22.94 6.92 32.47
N ILE A 319 23.67 7.52 33.40
CA ILE A 319 23.56 8.93 33.77
C ILE A 319 24.88 9.62 33.44
N GLU A 320 24.83 10.69 32.67
CA GLU A 320 25.93 11.58 32.41
C GLU A 320 25.71 12.90 33.15
N LEU A 321 26.59 13.22 34.12
CA LEU A 321 26.55 14.47 34.86
C LEU A 321 27.54 15.45 34.22
N ILE A 322 27.11 16.64 33.88
CA ILE A 322 27.91 17.66 33.20
C ILE A 322 28.20 18.78 34.23
N ILE A 323 29.48 18.95 34.55
CA ILE A 323 29.96 19.93 35.56
C ILE A 323 31.06 20.82 34.98
N PRO A 324 31.27 22.03 35.50
CA PRO A 324 32.33 22.92 35.05
C PRO A 324 33.73 22.34 35.21
N PHE A 325 34.60 22.58 34.20
CA PHE A 325 35.99 22.09 34.20
C PHE A 325 36.78 22.58 35.44
N ALA A 326 36.45 23.75 35.96
CA ALA A 326 37.15 24.30 37.12
C ALA A 326 37.13 23.35 38.34
N LEU A 327 36.04 22.58 38.51
CA LEU A 327 35.92 21.59 39.58
C LEU A 327 36.84 20.38 39.43
N SER A 328 37.34 20.07 38.21
CA SER A 328 38.27 18.97 38.00
C SER A 328 39.61 19.17 38.75
N LEU A 329 39.91 20.42 39.16
CA LEU A 329 41.08 20.79 39.92
C LEU A 329 40.91 20.60 41.45
N GLU A 330 39.69 20.36 41.95
CA GLU A 330 39.38 20.15 43.34
C GLU A 330 39.35 18.64 43.67
N SER A 331 40.52 18.02 43.79
CA SER A 331 40.67 16.58 43.87
C SER A 331 39.91 15.96 45.06
N GLU A 332 39.86 16.59 46.24
CA GLU A 332 39.13 16.08 47.41
C GLU A 332 37.62 16.06 47.19
N LEU A 333 37.05 17.11 46.58
CA LEU A 333 35.63 17.19 46.26
C LEU A 333 35.24 16.14 45.22
N ILE A 334 36.05 15.98 44.19
CA ILE A 334 35.80 14.99 43.14
C ILE A 334 35.86 13.56 43.68
N GLU A 335 36.82 13.25 44.55
CA GLU A 335 36.92 11.94 45.21
C GLU A 335 35.68 11.66 46.06
N HIS A 336 35.23 12.66 46.85
CA HIS A 336 34.00 12.55 47.64
C HIS A 336 32.76 12.29 46.80
N ILE A 337 32.59 13.05 45.69
CA ILE A 337 31.49 12.87 44.74
C ILE A 337 31.55 11.46 44.15
N ASN A 338 32.70 11.01 43.67
CA ASN A 338 32.85 9.67 43.08
C ASN A 338 32.44 8.55 44.06
N ASN A 339 32.86 8.65 45.33
CA ASN A 339 32.48 7.66 46.34
C ASN A 339 30.96 7.62 46.56
N LYS A 340 30.28 8.77 46.56
CA LYS A 340 28.82 8.84 46.63
C LYS A 340 28.13 8.29 45.37
N LEU A 341 28.62 8.59 44.16
CA LEU A 341 28.10 8.05 42.92
C LEU A 341 28.20 6.51 42.90
N ILE A 342 29.30 5.93 43.36
CA ILE A 342 29.46 4.49 43.52
C ILE A 342 28.41 3.93 44.47
N SER A 343 28.15 4.61 45.61
CA SER A 343 27.13 4.22 46.57
C SER A 343 25.71 4.26 45.94
N ILE A 344 25.39 5.31 45.20
CA ILE A 344 24.10 5.45 44.49
C ILE A 344 23.92 4.28 43.49
N LYS A 345 24.93 4.02 42.65
CA LYS A 345 24.91 2.89 41.73
C LYS A 345 24.66 1.56 42.43
N HIS A 346 25.28 1.33 43.56
CA HIS A 346 25.11 0.09 44.32
C HIS A 346 23.72 -0.05 44.94
N ASN A 347 23.12 1.04 45.40
CA ASN A 347 21.83 1.06 46.07
C ASN A 347 20.63 1.07 45.07
N VAL A 348 20.86 1.44 43.82
CA VAL A 348 19.83 1.54 42.80
C VAL A 348 20.17 0.61 41.62
N PRO A 349 19.69 -0.67 41.66
CA PRO A 349 20.06 -1.68 40.67
C PRO A 349 19.70 -1.35 39.21
N GLN A 350 18.82 -0.35 39.02
CA GLN A 350 18.42 0.13 37.69
C GLN A 350 19.53 0.97 37.02
N ILE A 351 20.47 1.49 37.79
CA ILE A 351 21.56 2.33 37.28
C ILE A 351 22.76 1.46 36.92
N GLU A 352 23.09 1.42 35.63
CA GLU A 352 24.27 0.70 35.14
C GLU A 352 25.54 1.52 35.29
N THR A 353 25.50 2.81 34.97
CA THR A 353 26.66 3.68 34.98
C THR A 353 26.30 5.12 35.32
N ILE A 354 27.17 5.80 36.08
CA ILE A 354 27.11 7.26 36.26
C ILE A 354 28.49 7.82 35.87
N LEU A 355 28.49 8.69 34.87
CA LEU A 355 29.70 9.31 34.33
C LEU A 355 29.74 10.80 34.66
N LEU A 356 30.94 11.31 34.94
CA LEU A 356 31.19 12.74 35.18
C LEU A 356 31.91 13.32 33.95
N PHE A 357 31.26 14.31 33.30
CA PHE A 357 31.84 15.08 32.21
C PHE A 357 32.18 16.48 32.63
N PHE A 358 33.38 16.93 32.29
CA PHE A 358 33.88 18.26 32.63
C PHE A 358 33.77 19.19 31.42
N LYS A 359 32.84 20.14 31.51
CA LYS A 359 32.60 21.11 30.41
C LYS A 359 33.54 22.32 30.57
N ARG A 360 34.25 22.63 29.46
CA ARG A 360 35.02 23.86 29.33
C ARG A 360 34.36 24.72 28.26
N ASP A 361 33.94 25.92 28.65
CA ASP A 361 33.51 26.91 27.66
C ASP A 361 34.71 27.45 26.90
N CYS A 362 34.74 27.23 25.59
CA CYS A 362 35.77 27.75 24.68
C CYS A 362 35.32 29.07 24.01
N SER A 363 34.22 29.65 24.45
CA SER A 363 33.68 30.91 23.94
C SER A 363 34.30 32.10 24.70
N ASN A 364 35.59 32.40 24.44
CA ASN A 364 36.21 33.71 24.62
C ASN A 364 37.37 33.87 23.65
#